data_239cae648eddd7f7bf2254ac279388be
#
_entry.id   239cae648eddd7f7bf2254ac279388be
#
_cell.length_a   1.000
_cell.length_b   1.000
_cell.length_c   1.000
_cell.angle_alpha   90.00
_cell.angle_beta   90.00
_cell.angle_gamma   90.00
#
_symmetry.space_group_name_H-M   'P 1'
#
loop_
_entity.id
_entity.type
_entity.pdbx_description
1 polymer ?
#
loop_
_entity_poly.entity_id
_entity_poly.type
_entity_poly.pdbx_seq_one_letter_code
_entity_poly.pdbx_strand_id
1 'polypeptide(L)'
;MSSEAKDQKLTGQQQRVLQLLFKFRFVSAGLLADVMGIRKPSVYEVLEQLVGKDLVTKVYKSSFRIDRKPAYYYLNKSGVTAVRKVMGVKESVVHTLYKNADMADDFIDHSLKLAECYVSIKKYLPEGSDVFTKSEINRFSQFPKSRPDMYIRTSD
;
A
#
# COMPACT_ATOMS: atom_id res chain seq x y z
N MET A 1 -9.27 19.53 -23.60
CA MET A 1 -9.39 19.91 -22.18
C MET A 1 -8.21 19.36 -21.45
N SER A 2 -7.22 20.17 -21.24
CA SER A 2 -6.11 19.84 -20.35
C SER A 2 -6.63 19.96 -18.92
N SER A 3 -6.98 18.86 -18.29
CA SER A 3 -7.01 18.83 -16.84
C SER A 3 -5.55 19.00 -16.39
N GLU A 4 -5.16 20.23 -16.16
CA GLU A 4 -4.01 20.51 -15.30
C GLU A 4 -4.30 19.75 -14.00
N ALA A 5 -3.62 18.62 -13.83
CA ALA A 5 -3.53 18.00 -12.51
C ALA A 5 -2.93 19.09 -11.63
N LYS A 6 -3.79 19.84 -10.93
CA LYS A 6 -3.36 20.72 -9.85
C LYS A 6 -2.40 19.88 -9.03
N ASP A 7 -1.18 20.35 -8.94
CA ASP A 7 -0.14 19.78 -8.09
C ASP A 7 -0.68 19.89 -6.65
N GLN A 8 -1.52 18.91 -6.27
CA GLN A 8 -2.21 18.90 -4.99
C GLN A 8 -1.15 18.55 -3.96
N LYS A 9 -0.69 19.57 -3.26
CA LYS A 9 0.27 19.41 -2.18
C LYS A 9 -0.25 18.37 -1.18
N LEU A 10 0.43 17.24 -1.10
CA LEU A 10 0.11 16.16 -0.17
C LEU A 10 0.71 16.45 1.21
N THR A 11 -0.06 16.19 2.26
CA THR A 11 0.44 16.23 3.64
C THR A 11 1.41 15.07 3.89
N GLY A 12 2.21 15.16 4.95
CA GLY A 12 3.12 14.08 5.35
C GLY A 12 2.39 12.76 5.61
N GLN A 13 1.23 12.81 6.27
CA GLN A 13 0.40 11.60 6.49
C GLN A 13 -0.17 11.04 5.20
N GLN A 14 -0.62 11.87 4.29
CA GLN A 14 -1.09 11.44 2.98
C GLN A 14 0.02 10.76 2.17
N GLN A 15 1.21 11.33 2.15
CA GLN A 15 2.38 10.71 1.51
C GLN A 15 2.72 9.37 2.16
N ARG A 16 2.67 9.28 3.48
CA ARG A 16 2.94 8.03 4.21
C ARG A 16 1.93 6.93 3.84
N VAL A 17 0.65 7.26 3.77
CA VAL A 17 -0.39 6.30 3.37
C VAL A 17 -0.19 5.85 1.92
N LEU A 18 0.13 6.76 1.00
CA LEU A 18 0.43 6.39 -0.39
C LEU A 18 1.63 5.43 -0.49
N GLN A 19 2.68 5.66 0.29
CA GLN A 19 3.85 4.79 0.34
C GLN A 19 3.51 3.39 0.91
N LEU A 20 2.65 3.31 1.92
CA LEU A 20 2.18 2.05 2.47
C LEU A 20 1.27 1.29 1.51
N LEU A 21 0.45 1.99 0.73
CA LEU A 21 -0.34 1.38 -0.34
C LEU A 21 0.55 0.89 -1.51
N PHE A 22 1.67 1.54 -1.76
CA PHE A 22 2.71 1.00 -2.65
C PHE A 22 3.31 -0.30 -2.07
N LYS A 23 3.66 -0.27 -0.79
CA LYS A 23 4.31 -1.39 -0.09
C LYS A 23 3.44 -2.65 -0.07
N PHE A 24 2.18 -2.53 0.36
CA PHE A 24 1.27 -3.68 0.57
C PHE A 24 0.37 -3.96 -0.61
N ARG A 25 0.18 -3.00 -1.49
CA ARG A 25 -0.68 -3.03 -2.66
C ARG A 25 -2.18 -2.99 -2.34
N PHE A 26 -2.69 -3.90 -1.51
CA PHE A 26 -4.06 -3.92 -1.00
C PHE A 26 -4.04 -4.01 0.52
N VAL A 27 -4.73 -3.12 1.21
CA VAL A 27 -4.70 -3.04 2.66
C VAL A 27 -6.00 -2.46 3.21
N SER A 28 -6.38 -2.88 4.41
CA SER A 28 -7.51 -2.30 5.15
C SER A 28 -7.08 -1.10 6.00
N ALA A 29 -8.03 -0.27 6.40
CA ALA A 29 -7.77 0.85 7.29
C ALA A 29 -7.22 0.40 8.66
N GLY A 30 -7.71 -0.73 9.17
CA GLY A 30 -7.21 -1.30 10.44
C GLY A 30 -5.74 -1.71 10.37
N LEU A 31 -5.33 -2.35 9.27
CA LEU A 31 -3.92 -2.72 9.06
C LEU A 31 -3.02 -1.49 8.90
N LEU A 32 -3.48 -0.46 8.19
CA LEU A 32 -2.74 0.80 8.10
C LEU A 32 -2.57 1.46 9.47
N ALA A 33 -3.61 1.46 10.30
CA ALA A 33 -3.55 2.00 11.65
C ALA A 33 -2.49 1.26 12.50
N ASP A 34 -2.45 -0.07 12.42
CA ASP A 34 -1.47 -0.90 13.11
C ASP A 34 -0.04 -0.60 12.65
N VAL A 35 0.18 -0.49 11.34
CA VAL A 35 1.51 -0.18 10.78
C VAL A 35 1.97 1.23 11.15
N MET A 36 1.06 2.20 11.11
CA MET A 36 1.37 3.60 11.40
C MET A 36 1.44 3.92 12.90
N GLY A 37 0.90 3.05 13.75
CA GLY A 37 0.83 3.28 15.19
C GLY A 37 -0.11 4.44 15.56
N ILE A 38 -1.16 4.68 14.78
CA ILE A 38 -2.15 5.73 15.01
C ILE A 38 -3.57 5.16 15.12
N ARG A 39 -4.48 5.99 15.59
CA ARG A 39 -5.87 5.59 15.78
C ARG A 39 -6.57 5.37 14.43
N LYS A 40 -7.40 4.35 14.35
CA LYS A 40 -8.17 3.99 13.16
C LYS A 40 -9.01 5.16 12.57
N PRO A 41 -9.73 5.99 13.38
CA PRO A 41 -10.45 7.14 12.83
C PRO A 41 -9.55 8.13 12.08
N SER A 42 -8.32 8.34 12.55
CA SER A 42 -7.35 9.21 11.87
C SER A 42 -6.93 8.66 10.51
N VAL A 43 -6.80 7.33 10.40
CA VAL A 43 -6.51 6.67 9.12
C VAL A 43 -7.69 6.83 8.15
N TYR A 44 -8.91 6.63 8.62
CA TYR A 44 -10.11 6.83 7.79
C TYR A 44 -10.17 8.24 7.22
N GLU A 45 -9.87 9.26 8.03
CA GLU A 45 -9.86 10.65 7.58
C GLU A 45 -8.86 10.86 6.44
N VAL A 46 -7.64 10.35 6.57
CA VAL A 46 -6.61 10.45 5.52
C VAL A 46 -7.03 9.69 4.27
N LEU A 47 -7.57 8.49 4.40
CA LEU A 47 -8.05 7.69 3.28
C LEU A 47 -9.21 8.36 2.53
N GLU A 48 -10.16 8.94 3.24
CA GLU A 48 -11.27 9.70 2.62
C GLU A 48 -10.76 10.91 1.84
N GLN A 49 -9.76 11.61 2.37
CA GLN A 49 -9.09 12.71 1.65
C GLN A 49 -8.43 12.22 0.36
N LEU A 50 -7.73 11.09 0.41
CA LEU A 50 -7.05 10.51 -0.76
C LEU A 50 -8.03 9.96 -1.80
N VAL A 51 -9.16 9.39 -1.35
CA VAL A 51 -10.25 8.99 -2.24
C VAL A 51 -10.87 10.22 -2.91
N GLY A 52 -11.10 11.28 -2.14
CA GLY A 52 -11.61 12.57 -2.68
C GLY A 52 -10.68 13.23 -3.68
N LYS A 53 -9.37 13.02 -3.57
CA LYS A 53 -8.34 13.48 -4.53
C LYS A 53 -8.18 12.54 -5.75
N ASP A 54 -8.97 11.48 -5.82
CA ASP A 54 -8.90 10.46 -6.88
C ASP A 54 -7.52 9.79 -7.00
N LEU A 55 -6.87 9.54 -5.86
CA LEU A 55 -5.58 8.84 -5.80
C LEU A 55 -5.72 7.39 -5.28
N VAL A 56 -6.75 7.13 -4.50
CA VAL A 56 -7.00 5.85 -3.84
C VAL A 56 -8.41 5.39 -4.15
N THR A 57 -8.56 4.10 -4.38
CA THR A 57 -9.85 3.45 -4.55
C THR A 57 -10.19 2.63 -3.32
N LYS A 58 -11.40 2.82 -2.80
CA LYS A 58 -11.99 2.03 -1.72
C LYS A 58 -12.89 0.96 -2.33
N VAL A 59 -12.75 -0.28 -1.86
CA VAL A 59 -13.65 -1.38 -2.25
C VAL A 59 -14.36 -1.91 -1.01
N TYR A 60 -15.68 -1.89 -1.06
CA TYR A 60 -16.56 -2.47 -0.07
C TYR A 60 -17.75 -3.15 -0.78
N LYS A 61 -17.72 -4.48 -0.82
CA LYS A 61 -18.78 -5.27 -1.46
C LYS A 61 -19.88 -5.61 -0.46
N SER A 62 -21.13 -5.78 -0.92
CA SER A 62 -22.25 -6.16 -0.07
C SER A 62 -22.02 -7.46 0.70
N SER A 63 -21.31 -8.42 0.10
CA SER A 63 -20.90 -9.68 0.74
C SER A 63 -19.94 -9.47 1.93
N PHE A 64 -19.18 -8.39 1.97
CA PHE A 64 -18.22 -8.11 3.06
C PHE A 64 -18.93 -7.95 4.41
N ARG A 65 -20.12 -7.38 4.41
CA ARG A 65 -20.91 -7.23 5.63
C ARG A 65 -21.29 -8.59 6.23
N ILE A 66 -21.66 -9.55 5.36
CA ILE A 66 -22.02 -10.91 5.77
C ILE A 66 -20.77 -11.66 6.28
N ASP A 67 -19.68 -11.57 5.52
CA ASP A 67 -18.42 -12.23 5.83
C ASP A 67 -17.60 -11.52 6.91
N ARG A 68 -18.08 -10.40 7.44
CA ARG A 68 -17.38 -9.54 8.42
C ARG A 68 -16.01 -9.08 7.92
N LYS A 69 -15.87 -8.87 6.62
CA LYS A 69 -14.64 -8.36 6.01
C LYS A 69 -14.65 -6.83 5.98
N PRO A 70 -13.53 -6.18 6.34
CA PRO A 70 -13.41 -4.73 6.20
C PRO A 70 -13.26 -4.34 4.72
N ALA A 71 -13.54 -3.07 4.43
CA ALA A 71 -13.16 -2.49 3.16
C ALA A 71 -11.65 -2.56 2.97
N TYR A 72 -11.20 -2.69 1.73
CA TYR A 72 -9.79 -2.54 1.40
C TYR A 72 -9.59 -1.38 0.43
N TYR A 73 -8.34 -0.93 0.37
CA TYR A 73 -7.92 0.24 -0.40
C TYR A 73 -6.74 -0.12 -1.28
N TYR A 74 -6.64 0.53 -2.43
CA TYR A 74 -5.48 0.42 -3.31
C TYR A 74 -5.25 1.71 -4.08
N LEU A 75 -4.04 1.88 -4.60
CA LEU A 75 -3.71 3.00 -5.48
C LEU A 75 -4.38 2.82 -6.83
N ASN A 76 -5.16 3.81 -7.28
CA ASN A 76 -5.58 3.87 -8.66
C ASN A 76 -4.42 4.37 -9.55
N LYS A 77 -4.64 4.52 -10.84
CA LYS A 77 -3.59 4.94 -11.79
C LYS A 77 -2.97 6.30 -11.42
N SER A 78 -3.81 7.26 -11.04
CA SER A 78 -3.35 8.59 -10.59
C SER A 78 -2.57 8.50 -9.29
N GLY A 79 -2.99 7.64 -8.36
CA GLY A 79 -2.28 7.37 -7.11
C GLY A 79 -0.91 6.73 -7.32
N VAL A 80 -0.80 5.80 -8.27
CA VAL A 80 0.50 5.20 -8.64
C VAL A 80 1.46 6.27 -9.19
N THR A 81 0.98 7.16 -10.04
CA THR A 81 1.77 8.28 -10.57
C THR A 81 2.20 9.22 -9.44
N ALA A 82 1.30 9.53 -8.51
CA ALA A 82 1.60 10.40 -7.37
C ALA A 82 2.67 9.78 -6.44
N VAL A 83 2.53 8.50 -6.09
CA VAL A 83 3.50 7.81 -5.21
C VAL A 83 4.87 7.67 -5.88
N ARG A 84 4.90 7.47 -7.18
CA ARG A 84 6.14 7.45 -7.95
C ARG A 84 6.92 8.76 -7.79
N LYS A 85 6.24 9.90 -7.89
CA LYS A 85 6.84 11.23 -7.68
C LYS A 85 7.31 11.41 -6.23
N VAL A 86 6.47 11.04 -5.26
CA VAL A 86 6.79 11.14 -3.82
C VAL A 86 8.05 10.34 -3.47
N MET A 87 8.17 9.13 -4.02
CA MET A 87 9.29 8.23 -3.75
C MET A 87 10.51 8.49 -4.64
N GLY A 88 10.37 9.23 -5.73
CA GLY A 88 11.45 9.49 -6.69
C GLY A 88 11.95 8.21 -7.37
N VAL A 89 11.11 7.23 -7.61
CA VAL A 89 11.46 5.96 -8.24
C VAL A 89 11.14 5.93 -9.72
N LYS A 90 11.79 5.00 -10.43
CA LYS A 90 11.55 4.78 -11.87
C LYS A 90 10.17 4.16 -12.10
N GLU A 91 9.60 4.39 -13.28
CA GLU A 91 8.32 3.80 -13.67
C GLU A 91 8.32 2.27 -13.60
N SER A 92 9.43 1.63 -13.95
CA SER A 92 9.57 0.17 -13.85
C SER A 92 9.30 -0.40 -12.45
N VAL A 93 9.54 0.39 -11.41
CA VAL A 93 9.30 -0.01 -10.00
C VAL A 93 7.80 -0.09 -9.69
N VAL A 94 7.01 0.80 -10.25
CA VAL A 94 5.56 0.91 -9.99
C VAL A 94 4.68 0.30 -11.09
N HIS A 95 5.29 -0.20 -12.16
CA HIS A 95 4.59 -0.62 -13.38
C HIS A 95 3.44 -1.61 -13.13
N THR A 96 3.65 -2.60 -12.28
CA THR A 96 2.63 -3.61 -11.99
C THR A 96 1.42 -3.07 -11.24
N LEU A 97 1.59 -1.96 -10.50
CA LEU A 97 0.52 -1.37 -9.71
C LEU A 97 -0.56 -0.69 -10.56
N TYR A 98 -0.25 -0.33 -11.81
CA TYR A 98 -1.26 0.20 -12.73
C TYR A 98 -2.38 -0.82 -13.04
N LYS A 99 -2.16 -2.09 -12.74
CA LYS A 99 -3.14 -3.17 -12.94
C LYS A 99 -3.94 -3.51 -11.67
N ASN A 100 -3.83 -2.72 -10.61
CA ASN A 100 -4.50 -3.01 -9.34
C ASN A 100 -6.01 -3.26 -9.49
N ALA A 101 -6.70 -2.47 -10.31
CA ALA A 101 -8.14 -2.62 -10.53
C ALA A 101 -8.54 -3.96 -11.17
N ASP A 102 -7.63 -4.61 -11.86
CA ASP A 102 -7.88 -5.84 -12.63
C ASP A 102 -7.38 -7.10 -11.91
N MET A 103 -6.93 -6.97 -10.64
CA MET A 103 -6.39 -8.10 -9.90
C MET A 103 -7.49 -9.05 -9.43
N ALA A 104 -7.20 -10.36 -9.48
CA ALA A 104 -8.09 -11.40 -9.00
C ALA A 104 -8.27 -11.37 -7.48
N ASP A 105 -9.42 -11.82 -7.00
CA ASP A 105 -9.74 -11.84 -5.56
C ASP A 105 -8.72 -12.64 -4.74
N ASP A 106 -8.21 -13.75 -5.25
CA ASP A 106 -7.19 -14.55 -4.56
C ASP A 106 -5.89 -13.77 -4.35
N PHE A 107 -5.49 -12.96 -5.33
CA PHE A 107 -4.32 -12.11 -5.20
C PHE A 107 -4.54 -11.01 -4.15
N ILE A 108 -5.73 -10.41 -4.14
CA ILE A 108 -6.11 -9.38 -3.17
C ILE A 108 -6.10 -9.97 -1.76
N ASP A 109 -6.73 -11.12 -1.55
CA ASP A 109 -6.76 -11.83 -0.27
C ASP A 109 -5.34 -12.19 0.21
N HIS A 110 -4.48 -12.66 -0.70
CA HIS A 110 -3.08 -12.93 -0.41
C HIS A 110 -2.33 -11.67 0.05
N SER A 111 -2.54 -10.55 -0.63
CA SER A 111 -1.93 -9.26 -0.27
C SER A 111 -2.38 -8.78 1.10
N LEU A 112 -3.66 -8.92 1.43
CA LEU A 112 -4.19 -8.57 2.76
C LEU A 112 -3.58 -9.43 3.86
N LYS A 113 -3.43 -10.73 3.63
CA LYS A 113 -2.77 -11.66 4.57
C LYS A 113 -1.29 -11.33 4.76
N LEU A 114 -0.60 -10.93 3.70
CA LEU A 114 0.80 -10.49 3.81
C LEU A 114 0.94 -9.25 4.68
N ALA A 115 0.02 -8.30 4.60
CA ALA A 115 0.00 -7.13 5.46
C ALA A 115 -0.24 -7.51 6.94
N GLU A 116 -1.12 -8.47 7.21
CA GLU A 116 -1.32 -9.02 8.55
C GLU A 116 -0.05 -9.71 9.09
N CYS A 117 0.61 -10.51 8.27
CA CYS A 117 1.88 -11.14 8.60
C CYS A 117 2.96 -10.09 8.92
N TYR A 118 3.04 -9.03 8.12
CA TYR A 118 3.97 -7.93 8.35
C TYR A 118 3.78 -7.33 9.75
N VAL A 119 2.55 -6.99 10.11
CA VAL A 119 2.25 -6.43 11.45
C VAL A 119 2.67 -7.38 12.56
N SER A 120 2.38 -8.68 12.40
CA SER A 120 2.74 -9.68 13.38
C SER A 120 4.25 -9.88 13.52
N ILE A 121 4.96 -9.96 12.40
CA ILE A 121 6.42 -10.18 12.36
C ILE A 121 7.15 -8.98 12.98
N LYS A 122 6.74 -7.77 12.68
CA LYS A 122 7.39 -6.54 13.17
C LYS A 122 7.45 -6.48 14.70
N LYS A 123 6.49 -7.09 15.39
CA LYS A 123 6.47 -7.13 16.86
C LYS A 123 7.60 -7.95 17.47
N TYR A 124 8.12 -8.92 16.73
CA TYR A 124 9.10 -9.90 17.23
C TYR A 124 10.50 -9.70 16.67
N LEU A 125 10.68 -8.80 15.71
CA LEU A 125 11.98 -8.53 15.12
C LEU A 125 12.82 -7.60 16.01
N PRO A 126 14.16 -7.79 16.01
CA PRO A 126 15.06 -6.85 16.67
C PRO A 126 14.88 -5.42 16.17
N GLU A 127 15.13 -4.46 17.04
CA GLU A 127 15.15 -3.04 16.65
C GLU A 127 16.14 -2.80 15.50
N GLY A 128 15.76 -1.96 14.56
CA GLY A 128 16.56 -1.69 13.36
C GLY A 128 16.40 -2.71 12.23
N SER A 129 15.54 -3.74 12.40
CA SER A 129 15.22 -4.68 11.32
C SER A 129 14.30 -4.05 10.29
N ASP A 130 14.53 -4.36 9.01
CA ASP A 130 13.68 -3.94 7.90
C ASP A 130 12.93 -5.13 7.31
N VAL A 131 11.68 -4.91 6.96
CA VAL A 131 10.85 -5.89 6.24
C VAL A 131 10.42 -5.27 4.91
N PHE A 132 10.84 -5.90 3.83
CA PHE A 132 10.53 -5.47 2.47
C PHE A 132 9.47 -6.39 1.87
N THR A 133 8.50 -5.79 1.19
CA THR A 133 7.52 -6.52 0.40
C THR A 133 8.00 -6.70 -1.04
N LYS A 134 7.32 -7.53 -1.81
CA LYS A 134 7.64 -7.78 -3.22
C LYS A 134 7.67 -6.50 -4.06
N SER A 135 6.79 -5.55 -3.80
CA SER A 135 6.77 -4.24 -4.47
C SER A 135 8.06 -3.46 -4.21
N GLU A 136 8.57 -3.50 -2.99
CA GLU A 136 9.81 -2.83 -2.60
C GLU A 136 11.05 -3.55 -3.13
N ILE A 137 11.04 -4.89 -3.15
CA ILE A 137 12.14 -5.72 -3.65
C ILE A 137 12.44 -5.42 -5.13
N ASN A 138 11.46 -4.99 -5.90
CA ASN A 138 11.63 -4.58 -7.30
C ASN A 138 12.64 -3.44 -7.49
N ARG A 139 12.99 -2.71 -6.44
CA ARG A 139 14.00 -1.66 -6.45
C ARG A 139 15.43 -2.20 -6.39
N PHE A 140 15.61 -3.45 -6.00
CA PHE A 140 16.93 -4.09 -5.82
C PHE A 140 17.24 -5.00 -7.00
N SER A 141 18.35 -4.75 -7.68
CA SER A 141 18.77 -5.52 -8.86
C SER A 141 19.33 -6.91 -8.54
N GLN A 142 19.75 -7.13 -7.30
CA GLN A 142 20.41 -8.37 -6.86
C GLN A 142 19.47 -9.55 -6.64
N PHE A 143 18.17 -9.33 -6.64
CA PHE A 143 17.20 -10.43 -6.46
C PHE A 143 16.99 -11.20 -7.76
N PRO A 144 16.85 -12.55 -7.70
CA PRO A 144 16.49 -13.36 -8.86
C PRO A 144 15.10 -13.04 -9.39
N LYS A 145 14.76 -13.54 -10.58
CA LYS A 145 13.43 -13.33 -11.20
C LYS A 145 12.29 -13.85 -10.32
N SER A 146 12.49 -15.00 -9.64
CA SER A 146 11.55 -15.51 -8.64
C SER A 146 11.81 -14.79 -7.32
N ARG A 147 10.96 -13.82 -7.00
CA ARG A 147 11.12 -12.98 -5.83
C ARG A 147 10.24 -13.46 -4.69
N PRO A 148 10.72 -13.41 -3.43
CA PRO A 148 9.90 -13.73 -2.27
C PRO A 148 8.80 -12.68 -2.06
N ASP A 149 7.74 -13.07 -1.37
CA ASP A 149 6.67 -12.14 -0.98
C ASP A 149 7.15 -11.10 0.04
N MET A 150 8.05 -11.51 0.93
CA MET A 150 8.71 -10.64 1.91
C MET A 150 10.18 -11.00 2.06
N TYR A 151 10.98 -9.99 2.37
CA TYR A 151 12.40 -10.12 2.69
C TYR A 151 12.70 -9.38 3.98
N ILE A 152 13.37 -10.04 4.91
CA ILE A 152 13.72 -9.47 6.22
C ILE A 152 15.23 -9.25 6.25
N ARG A 153 15.62 -8.02 6.60
CA ARG A 153 17.02 -7.66 6.87
C ARG A 153 17.13 -7.31 8.35
N THR A 154 17.92 -8.08 9.08
CA THR A 154 18.24 -7.80 10.48
C THR A 154 19.50 -6.95 10.57
N SER A 155 19.56 -6.08 11.58
CA SER A 155 20.80 -5.37 11.94
C SER A 155 21.62 -6.27 12.86
N ASP A 156 22.60 -6.96 12.34
CA ASP A 156 23.64 -7.64 13.13
C ASP A 156 24.91 -6.83 13.13
#